data_c0a3f51ef1c2f30615e04d821369f489
#
_entry.id   c0a3f51ef1c2f30615e04d821369f489
#
_cell.length_a   1.000
_cell.length_b   1.000
_cell.length_c   1.000
_cell.angle_alpha   90.00
_cell.angle_beta   90.00
_cell.angle_gamma   90.00
#
_symmetry.space_group_name_H-M   'P 1'
#
loop_
_entity.id
_entity.type
_entity.pdbx_description
1 polymer ?
#
loop_
_entity_poly.entity_id
_entity_poly.type
_entity_poly.pdbx_seq_one_letter_code
_entity_poly.pdbx_strand_id
1 'polypeptide(L)'
;MPQNFYELVWIFIIYAFIGWCTEVSYAALDRGIFVNRGFLNGPYCPIYGCGVVIVVAALTPLKDNLLILFAGSFLLTSTLEYITGFILEKVFHNKWWDYSNKPFNLHGYVCLKFSIYWGLACTFIMDVIHPIIYKGITMIPHILGVVLLCIIMSAFAVDCGVTVTTILKFNKRLKVMDEMAAKIHKLSDEIGENIYENVTTAVEKSEEFQETHEELLTKISDTKENLMDLPSTAKEKIASTAASAREKLSESAENINVKEKIAAYKETREAARLEKQREKEELERRYKELFAEKNFGFKRLMKAFPDMTSREQNESLEKYKKYFNIRKPDHKKDE
;
A
#
# COMPACT_ATOMS: atom_id res chain seq x y z
N MET A 1 23.78 17.61 36.88
CA MET A 1 23.56 16.21 36.49
C MET A 1 22.26 15.72 37.06
N PRO A 2 21.43 15.02 36.29
CA PRO A 2 20.25 14.38 36.85
C PRO A 2 20.70 13.39 37.94
N GLN A 3 20.13 13.53 39.12
CA GLN A 3 20.57 12.77 40.30
C GLN A 3 19.66 11.56 40.58
N ASN A 4 18.47 11.54 39.97
CA ASN A 4 17.48 10.51 40.20
C ASN A 4 16.60 10.26 38.98
N PHE A 5 15.84 9.16 39.01
CA PHE A 5 14.94 8.75 37.93
C PHE A 5 13.79 9.77 37.66
N TYR A 6 13.35 10.47 38.71
CA TYR A 6 12.34 11.52 38.59
C TYR A 6 12.79 12.66 37.67
N GLU A 7 14.01 13.12 37.76
CA GLU A 7 14.55 14.16 36.90
C GLU A 7 14.73 13.68 35.45
N LEU A 8 15.15 12.42 35.27
CA LEU A 8 15.24 11.83 33.92
C LEU A 8 13.87 11.76 33.20
N VAL A 9 12.81 11.43 33.94
CA VAL A 9 11.45 11.40 33.38
C VAL A 9 10.98 12.81 33.02
N TRP A 10 11.28 13.82 33.85
CA TRP A 10 11.01 15.21 33.51
C TRP A 10 11.76 15.66 32.26
N ILE A 11 13.04 15.36 32.16
CA ILE A 11 13.86 15.65 30.95
C ILE A 11 13.22 14.99 29.74
N PHE A 12 12.86 13.70 29.83
CA PHE A 12 12.22 12.98 28.75
C PHE A 12 10.93 13.69 28.26
N ILE A 13 10.01 14.02 29.15
CA ILE A 13 8.71 14.61 28.79
C ILE A 13 8.89 16.03 28.21
N ILE A 14 9.72 16.86 28.82
CA ILE A 14 9.94 18.24 28.36
C ILE A 14 10.56 18.23 26.95
N TYR A 15 11.59 17.40 26.73
CA TYR A 15 12.22 17.34 25.41
C TYR A 15 11.40 16.59 24.37
N ALA A 16 10.57 15.65 24.76
CA ALA A 16 9.58 15.07 23.85
C ALA A 16 8.56 16.11 23.38
N PHE A 17 8.13 17.02 24.28
CA PHE A 17 7.25 18.14 23.93
C PHE A 17 7.96 19.18 23.04
N ILE A 18 9.18 19.61 23.40
CA ILE A 18 9.98 20.56 22.59
C ILE A 18 10.23 19.99 21.20
N GLY A 19 10.59 18.71 21.11
CA GLY A 19 10.77 18.02 19.83
C GLY A 19 9.50 18.00 18.99
N TRP A 20 8.34 17.80 19.60
CA TRP A 20 7.05 17.91 18.91
C TRP A 20 6.82 19.35 18.41
N CYS A 21 7.07 20.39 19.22
CA CYS A 21 6.99 21.77 18.80
C CYS A 21 7.88 22.06 17.59
N THR A 22 9.11 21.54 17.59
CA THR A 22 10.07 21.69 16.49
C THR A 22 9.54 21.06 15.19
N GLU A 23 9.01 19.84 15.26
CA GLU A 23 8.45 19.13 14.12
C GLU A 23 7.21 19.84 13.53
N VAL A 24 6.32 20.32 14.40
CA VAL A 24 5.13 21.05 13.97
C VAL A 24 5.52 22.39 13.34
N SER A 25 6.48 23.09 13.92
CA SER A 25 6.98 24.36 13.38
C SER A 25 7.65 24.16 12.01
N TYR A 26 8.47 23.14 11.88
CA TYR A 26 9.08 22.75 10.61
C TYR A 26 8.00 22.47 9.55
N ALA A 27 6.99 21.67 9.88
CA ALA A 27 5.90 21.35 8.94
C ALA A 27 5.06 22.59 8.58
N ALA A 28 4.84 23.51 9.52
CA ALA A 28 4.13 24.75 9.26
C ALA A 28 4.89 25.67 8.31
N LEU A 29 6.22 25.75 8.45
CA LEU A 29 7.07 26.53 7.56
C LEU A 29 7.17 25.89 6.16
N ASP A 30 7.31 24.58 6.09
CA ASP A 30 7.47 23.83 4.84
C ASP A 30 6.16 23.75 4.02
N ARG A 31 5.01 23.55 4.69
CA ARG A 31 3.73 23.25 4.03
C ARG A 31 2.67 24.35 4.18
N GLY A 32 2.93 25.40 4.94
CA GLY A 32 1.97 26.48 5.21
C GLY A 32 0.74 26.07 6.02
N ILE A 33 0.72 24.87 6.60
CA ILE A 33 -0.42 24.33 7.37
C ILE A 33 0.05 23.67 8.66
N PHE A 34 -0.80 23.72 9.68
CA PHE A 34 -0.56 22.97 10.90
C PHE A 34 -0.74 21.47 10.66
N VAL A 35 0.31 20.67 10.97
CA VAL A 35 0.28 19.21 10.93
C VAL A 35 0.89 18.67 12.21
N ASN A 36 0.16 17.85 12.95
CA ASN A 36 0.76 17.09 14.05
C ASN A 36 1.69 16.01 13.46
N ARG A 37 3.00 16.30 13.44
CA ARG A 37 4.05 15.38 12.95
C ARG A 37 4.56 14.41 14.02
N GLY A 38 4.01 14.45 15.23
CA GLY A 38 4.32 13.46 16.24
C GLY A 38 3.92 12.04 15.83
N PHE A 39 4.70 11.05 16.24
CA PHE A 39 4.31 9.64 16.13
C PHE A 39 3.02 9.38 16.91
N LEU A 40 2.90 9.97 18.09
CA LEU A 40 1.73 9.89 18.97
C LEU A 40 0.65 10.90 18.57
N ASN A 41 -0.57 10.73 19.08
CA ASN A 41 -1.67 11.67 18.85
C ASN A 41 -1.50 12.96 19.65
N GLY A 42 -0.95 12.85 20.86
CA GLY A 42 -0.63 13.99 21.71
C GLY A 42 0.63 14.75 21.27
N PRO A 43 0.95 15.83 22.00
CA PRO A 43 2.08 16.71 21.68
C PRO A 43 3.42 16.13 22.17
N TYR A 44 3.77 14.93 21.74
CA TYR A 44 4.98 14.23 22.17
C TYR A 44 5.69 13.60 20.97
N CYS A 45 7.01 13.81 20.91
CA CYS A 45 7.92 13.08 20.02
C CYS A 45 8.93 12.29 20.88
N PRO A 46 8.64 11.03 21.24
CA PRO A 46 9.44 10.25 22.18
C PRO A 46 10.92 10.13 21.82
N ILE A 47 11.24 10.05 20.53
CA ILE A 47 12.63 9.93 20.05
C ILE A 47 13.49 11.12 20.50
N TYR A 48 12.94 12.34 20.53
CA TYR A 48 13.65 13.53 21.01
C TYR A 48 13.90 13.47 22.52
N GLY A 49 12.88 13.07 23.29
CA GLY A 49 13.01 12.87 24.72
C GLY A 49 14.08 11.81 25.07
N CYS A 50 14.02 10.66 24.40
CA CYS A 50 15.03 9.59 24.55
C CYS A 50 16.43 10.08 24.16
N GLY A 51 16.56 10.78 23.03
CA GLY A 51 17.81 11.29 22.52
C GLY A 51 18.50 12.21 23.53
N VAL A 52 17.76 13.21 24.05
CA VAL A 52 18.31 14.14 25.04
C VAL A 52 18.62 13.44 26.36
N VAL A 53 17.77 12.54 26.85
CA VAL A 53 18.07 11.76 28.08
C VAL A 53 19.38 10.98 27.92
N ILE A 54 19.57 10.29 26.79
CA ILE A 54 20.80 9.53 26.52
C ILE A 54 22.01 10.45 26.44
N VAL A 55 21.91 11.56 25.71
CA VAL A 55 23.00 12.55 25.58
C VAL A 55 23.32 13.17 26.93
N VAL A 56 22.34 13.60 27.72
CA VAL A 56 22.54 14.16 29.05
C VAL A 56 23.18 13.14 29.99
N ALA A 57 22.68 11.91 30.00
CA ALA A 57 23.23 10.87 30.91
C ALA A 57 24.67 10.48 30.56
N ALA A 58 24.98 10.36 29.25
CA ALA A 58 26.28 9.88 28.80
C ALA A 58 27.34 10.98 28.68
N LEU A 59 26.96 12.20 28.25
CA LEU A 59 27.93 13.24 27.89
C LEU A 59 28.05 14.38 28.89
N THR A 60 27.23 14.45 29.94
CA THR A 60 27.38 15.48 30.97
C THR A 60 28.79 15.50 31.59
N PRO A 61 29.49 14.36 31.87
CA PRO A 61 30.85 14.37 32.35
C PRO A 61 31.87 14.94 31.37
N LEU A 62 31.53 14.97 30.08
CA LEU A 62 32.45 15.34 28.99
C LEU A 62 32.07 16.71 28.35
N LYS A 63 31.11 17.43 28.92
CA LYS A 63 30.59 18.67 28.36
C LYS A 63 31.60 19.80 28.18
N ASP A 64 32.68 19.79 28.98
CA ASP A 64 33.68 20.84 28.95
C ASP A 64 34.56 20.83 27.69
N ASN A 65 34.50 19.72 26.91
CA ASN A 65 35.15 19.61 25.62
C ASN A 65 34.11 19.59 24.51
N LEU A 66 33.94 20.71 23.83
CA LEU A 66 32.93 20.91 22.77
C LEU A 66 33.04 19.88 21.63
N LEU A 67 34.29 19.50 21.27
CA LEU A 67 34.51 18.54 20.18
C LEU A 67 34.06 17.13 20.59
N ILE A 68 34.33 16.72 21.81
CA ILE A 68 33.91 15.42 22.35
C ILE A 68 32.39 15.42 22.53
N LEU A 69 31.81 16.52 23.00
CA LEU A 69 30.38 16.68 23.13
C LEU A 69 29.69 16.57 21.78
N PHE A 70 30.18 17.24 20.74
CA PHE A 70 29.64 17.14 19.38
C PHE A 70 29.78 15.72 18.82
N ALA A 71 30.98 15.13 18.88
CA ALA A 71 31.20 13.78 18.34
C ALA A 71 30.37 12.72 19.06
N GLY A 72 30.28 12.81 20.39
CA GLY A 72 29.42 11.92 21.17
C GLY A 72 27.94 12.10 20.87
N SER A 73 27.48 13.35 20.77
CA SER A 73 26.07 13.64 20.38
C SER A 73 25.76 13.11 18.99
N PHE A 74 26.62 13.37 18.00
CA PHE A 74 26.51 12.84 16.65
C PHE A 74 26.34 11.30 16.63
N LEU A 75 27.23 10.58 17.33
CA LEU A 75 27.22 9.12 17.38
C LEU A 75 25.98 8.58 18.11
N LEU A 76 25.64 9.13 19.27
CA LEU A 76 24.52 8.65 20.08
C LEU A 76 23.17 8.90 19.39
N THR A 77 22.98 10.10 18.82
CA THR A 77 21.71 10.42 18.13
C THR A 77 21.54 9.63 16.83
N SER A 78 22.62 9.45 16.06
CA SER A 78 22.58 8.63 14.84
C SER A 78 22.30 7.16 15.16
N THR A 79 22.90 6.63 16.23
CA THR A 79 22.62 5.26 16.69
C THR A 79 21.17 5.11 17.14
N LEU A 80 20.64 6.06 17.89
CA LEU A 80 19.24 6.05 18.32
C LEU A 80 18.28 6.13 17.13
N GLU A 81 18.55 7.03 16.18
CA GLU A 81 17.73 7.19 14.98
C GLU A 81 17.72 5.90 14.15
N TYR A 82 18.89 5.28 13.96
CA TYR A 82 19.01 4.00 13.26
C TYR A 82 18.22 2.89 13.95
N ILE A 83 18.40 2.71 15.26
CA ILE A 83 17.72 1.67 16.05
C ILE A 83 16.21 1.90 16.01
N THR A 84 15.76 3.15 16.17
CA THR A 84 14.34 3.50 16.14
C THR A 84 13.73 3.19 14.77
N GLY A 85 14.37 3.61 13.67
CA GLY A 85 13.90 3.31 12.32
C GLY A 85 13.83 1.81 12.05
N PHE A 86 14.86 1.07 12.45
CA PHE A 86 14.91 -0.38 12.31
C PHE A 86 13.81 -1.10 13.11
N ILE A 87 13.61 -0.72 14.38
CA ILE A 87 12.57 -1.33 15.23
C ILE A 87 11.17 -1.03 14.68
N LEU A 88 10.90 0.23 14.32
CA LEU A 88 9.61 0.63 13.78
C LEU A 88 9.28 -0.12 12.46
N GLU A 89 10.27 -0.29 11.58
CA GLU A 89 10.07 -1.07 10.36
C GLU A 89 9.84 -2.55 10.65
N LYS A 90 10.57 -3.13 11.59
CA LYS A 90 10.40 -4.55 11.97
C LYS A 90 9.07 -4.83 12.64
N VAL A 91 8.59 -3.92 13.50
CA VAL A 91 7.35 -4.10 14.27
C VAL A 91 6.12 -3.75 13.45
N PHE A 92 6.20 -2.69 12.67
CA PHE A 92 5.03 -2.18 11.94
C PHE A 92 5.08 -2.43 10.43
N HIS A 93 6.15 -3.01 9.88
CA HIS A 93 6.35 -3.24 8.44
C HIS A 93 6.27 -1.97 7.58
N ASN A 94 6.44 -0.80 8.21
CA ASN A 94 6.39 0.51 7.58
C ASN A 94 7.67 1.31 7.88
N LYS A 95 8.28 1.88 6.86
CA LYS A 95 9.30 2.92 7.00
C LYS A 95 8.60 4.27 7.18
N TRP A 96 8.87 4.96 8.28
CA TRP A 96 8.26 6.25 8.61
C TRP A 96 8.97 7.42 7.94
N TRP A 97 10.26 7.28 7.69
CA TRP A 97 11.11 8.16 6.88
C TRP A 97 12.08 7.31 6.08
N ASP A 98 12.57 7.85 4.97
CA ASP A 98 13.51 7.16 4.11
C ASP A 98 14.54 8.12 3.53
N TYR A 99 15.79 7.97 3.97
CA TYR A 99 16.93 8.74 3.48
C TYR A 99 17.72 8.02 2.39
N SER A 100 17.18 6.98 1.76
CA SER A 100 17.90 6.20 0.74
C SER A 100 18.38 7.07 -0.43
N ASN A 101 17.69 8.17 -0.71
CA ASN A 101 18.04 9.14 -1.75
C ASN A 101 19.08 10.20 -1.29
N LYS A 102 19.54 10.17 -0.03
CA LYS A 102 20.53 11.12 0.48
C LYS A 102 21.93 10.50 0.48
N PRO A 103 22.98 11.29 0.19
CA PRO A 103 24.35 10.78 0.22
C PRO A 103 24.74 10.34 1.63
N PHE A 104 25.63 9.35 1.71
CA PHE A 104 26.13 8.78 2.96
C PHE A 104 25.01 8.35 3.91
N ASN A 105 23.96 7.71 3.37
CA ASN A 105 22.92 7.09 4.19
C ASN A 105 23.32 5.67 4.59
N LEU A 106 22.75 5.21 5.70
CA LEU A 106 22.88 3.83 6.16
C LEU A 106 21.49 3.19 6.19
N HIS A 107 21.23 2.32 5.21
CA HIS A 107 19.95 1.62 5.00
C HIS A 107 18.72 2.53 4.90
N GLY A 108 18.91 3.84 4.64
CA GLY A 108 17.84 4.83 4.60
C GLY A 108 17.31 5.26 5.97
N TYR A 109 17.82 4.72 7.08
CA TYR A 109 17.41 5.09 8.44
C TYR A 109 18.09 6.35 8.93
N VAL A 110 19.36 6.56 8.58
CA VAL A 110 20.17 7.74 8.94
C VAL A 110 20.94 8.23 7.74
N CYS A 111 21.31 9.51 7.71
CA CYS A 111 22.24 10.04 6.72
C CYS A 111 23.15 11.11 7.35
N LEU A 112 24.35 11.28 6.80
CA LEU A 112 25.39 12.15 7.34
C LEU A 112 24.91 13.58 7.57
N LYS A 113 24.15 14.14 6.65
CA LYS A 113 23.62 15.52 6.76
C LYS A 113 22.79 15.71 8.03
N PHE A 114 21.82 14.82 8.29
CA PHE A 114 20.98 14.92 9.48
C PHE A 114 21.73 14.54 10.76
N SER A 115 22.63 13.58 10.70
CA SER A 115 23.50 13.24 11.85
C SER A 115 24.33 14.44 12.33
N ILE A 116 24.87 15.24 11.39
CA ILE A 116 25.58 16.48 11.72
C ILE A 116 24.64 17.49 12.39
N TYR A 117 23.42 17.67 11.83
CA TYR A 117 22.44 18.59 12.39
C TYR A 117 22.04 18.19 13.82
N TRP A 118 21.80 16.89 14.05
CA TRP A 118 21.51 16.38 15.39
C TRP A 118 22.66 16.55 16.36
N GLY A 119 23.90 16.30 15.91
CA GLY A 119 25.10 16.55 16.71
C GLY A 119 25.21 18.01 17.14
N LEU A 120 25.03 18.96 16.23
CA LEU A 120 25.04 20.39 16.51
C LEU A 120 23.89 20.82 17.43
N ALA A 121 22.68 20.34 17.15
CA ALA A 121 21.51 20.63 17.96
C ALA A 121 21.66 20.14 19.40
N CYS A 122 22.15 18.91 19.61
CA CYS A 122 22.38 18.38 20.94
C CYS A 122 23.50 19.10 21.67
N THR A 123 24.58 19.51 20.99
CA THR A 123 25.62 20.34 21.58
C THR A 123 25.05 21.67 22.08
N PHE A 124 24.28 22.37 21.26
CA PHE A 124 23.60 23.61 21.66
C PHE A 124 22.58 23.39 22.79
N ILE A 125 21.86 22.30 22.77
CA ILE A 125 20.92 21.92 23.83
C ILE A 125 21.68 21.75 25.14
N MET A 126 22.78 21.02 25.15
CA MET A 126 23.58 20.73 26.36
C MET A 126 24.17 21.96 26.98
N ASP A 127 24.70 22.90 26.18
CA ASP A 127 25.39 24.07 26.67
C ASP A 127 24.45 25.20 27.08
N VAL A 128 23.32 25.38 26.32
CA VAL A 128 22.47 26.56 26.48
C VAL A 128 21.10 26.23 27.05
N ILE A 129 20.41 25.28 26.44
CA ILE A 129 18.98 25.03 26.74
C ILE A 129 18.86 24.17 28.01
N HIS A 130 19.63 23.09 28.09
CA HIS A 130 19.51 22.13 29.20
C HIS A 130 19.75 22.73 30.58
N PRO A 131 20.73 23.60 30.81
CA PRO A 131 20.92 24.25 32.12
C PRO A 131 19.71 25.05 32.57
N ILE A 132 19.02 25.72 31.64
CA ILE A 132 17.81 26.53 31.93
C ILE A 132 16.64 25.59 32.29
N ILE A 133 16.44 24.55 31.49
CA ILE A 133 15.35 23.57 31.72
C ILE A 133 15.60 22.82 33.02
N TYR A 134 16.83 22.38 33.28
CA TYR A 134 17.18 21.65 34.48
C TYR A 134 16.98 22.50 35.76
N LYS A 135 17.33 23.78 35.71
CA LYS A 135 16.98 24.73 36.77
C LYS A 135 15.46 24.81 36.99
N GLY A 136 14.68 24.87 35.92
CA GLY A 136 13.23 24.86 36.02
C GLY A 136 12.70 23.58 36.67
N ILE A 137 13.22 22.40 36.31
CA ILE A 137 12.84 21.11 36.90
C ILE A 137 13.10 21.10 38.42
N THR A 138 14.28 21.59 38.84
CA THR A 138 14.67 21.62 40.28
C THR A 138 13.85 22.62 41.12
N MET A 139 13.17 23.59 40.49
CA MET A 139 12.25 24.51 41.15
C MET A 139 10.85 23.93 41.40
N ILE A 140 10.50 22.81 40.78
CA ILE A 140 9.19 22.18 40.96
C ILE A 140 9.14 21.50 42.33
N PRO A 141 8.19 21.83 43.23
CA PRO A 141 7.99 21.11 44.45
C PRO A 141 7.81 19.61 44.20
N HIS A 142 8.60 18.76 44.87
CA HIS A 142 8.68 17.34 44.55
C HIS A 142 7.30 16.63 44.52
N ILE A 143 6.45 16.87 45.52
CA ILE A 143 5.10 16.25 45.58
C ILE A 143 4.27 16.65 44.37
N LEU A 144 4.24 17.95 44.03
CA LEU A 144 3.52 18.46 42.86
C LEU A 144 4.08 17.85 41.55
N GLY A 145 5.41 17.80 41.46
CA GLY A 145 6.09 17.21 40.31
C GLY A 145 5.79 15.73 40.11
N VAL A 146 5.73 14.94 41.16
CA VAL A 146 5.36 13.51 41.09
C VAL A 146 3.91 13.36 40.62
N VAL A 147 2.98 14.13 41.18
CA VAL A 147 1.55 14.07 40.75
C VAL A 147 1.40 14.43 39.28
N LEU A 148 2.06 15.50 38.82
CA LEU A 148 2.03 15.91 37.41
C LEU A 148 2.63 14.82 36.50
N LEU A 149 3.79 14.26 36.87
CA LEU A 149 4.37 13.15 36.11
C LEU A 149 3.46 11.94 36.01
N CYS A 150 2.81 11.54 37.10
CA CYS A 150 1.85 10.43 37.08
C CYS A 150 0.71 10.68 36.09
N ILE A 151 0.15 11.89 36.06
CA ILE A 151 -0.90 12.26 35.12
C ILE A 151 -0.39 12.25 33.69
N ILE A 152 0.74 12.91 33.42
CA ILE A 152 1.32 13.03 32.07
C ILE A 152 1.75 11.65 31.55
N MET A 153 2.41 10.83 32.36
CA MET A 153 2.85 9.50 31.95
C MET A 153 1.70 8.53 31.74
N SER A 154 0.61 8.67 32.51
CA SER A 154 -0.61 7.90 32.27
C SER A 154 -1.26 8.27 30.93
N ALA A 155 -1.38 9.57 30.64
CA ALA A 155 -1.89 10.05 29.35
C ALA A 155 -0.97 9.61 28.19
N PHE A 156 0.34 9.67 28.36
CA PHE A 156 1.33 9.22 27.40
C PHE A 156 1.20 7.70 27.14
N ALA A 157 1.04 6.87 28.16
CA ALA A 157 0.87 5.43 28.01
C ALA A 157 -0.41 5.07 27.27
N VAL A 158 -1.52 5.74 27.57
CA VAL A 158 -2.79 5.56 26.86
C VAL A 158 -2.62 5.95 25.38
N ASP A 159 -1.99 7.08 25.09
CA ASP A 159 -1.79 7.54 23.72
C ASP A 159 -0.87 6.58 22.94
N CYS A 160 0.18 6.05 23.56
CA CYS A 160 1.00 4.99 22.97
C CYS A 160 0.14 3.77 22.57
N GLY A 161 -0.72 3.29 23.47
CA GLY A 161 -1.61 2.17 23.20
C GLY A 161 -2.59 2.45 22.06
N VAL A 162 -3.21 3.63 22.04
CA VAL A 162 -4.12 4.06 20.98
C VAL A 162 -3.38 4.18 19.65
N THR A 163 -2.17 4.74 19.64
CA THR A 163 -1.38 4.90 18.41
C THR A 163 -0.95 3.55 17.85
N VAL A 164 -0.42 2.66 18.68
CA VAL A 164 -0.02 1.30 18.25
C VAL A 164 -1.22 0.54 17.69
N THR A 165 -2.35 0.53 18.39
CA THR A 165 -3.55 -0.16 17.89
C THR A 165 -4.08 0.44 16.59
N THR A 166 -3.95 1.76 16.42
CA THR A 166 -4.32 2.44 15.16
C THR A 166 -3.42 1.98 14.01
N ILE A 167 -2.11 1.90 14.21
CA ILE A 167 -1.16 1.45 13.19
C ILE A 167 -1.42 -0.02 12.81
N LEU A 168 -1.63 -0.89 13.79
CA LEU A 168 -1.93 -2.31 13.53
C LEU A 168 -3.24 -2.50 12.75
N LYS A 169 -4.29 -1.73 13.09
CA LYS A 169 -5.55 -1.72 12.34
C LYS A 169 -5.34 -1.20 10.92
N PHE A 170 -4.50 -0.18 10.74
CA PHE A 170 -4.17 0.36 9.44
C PHE A 170 -3.46 -0.67 8.55
N ASN A 171 -2.44 -1.34 9.07
CA ASN A 171 -1.72 -2.38 8.33
C ASN A 171 -2.63 -3.55 7.95
N LYS A 172 -3.48 -4.01 8.89
CA LYS A 172 -4.47 -5.05 8.59
C LYS A 172 -5.40 -4.63 7.46
N ARG A 173 -5.82 -3.36 7.45
CA ARG A 173 -6.69 -2.82 6.41
C ARG A 173 -6.00 -2.76 5.05
N LEU A 174 -4.74 -2.30 4.99
CA LEU A 174 -3.94 -2.30 3.76
C LEU A 174 -3.82 -3.72 3.20
N LYS A 175 -3.56 -4.71 4.05
CA LYS A 175 -3.47 -6.12 3.65
C LYS A 175 -4.78 -6.62 3.03
N VAL A 176 -5.92 -6.36 3.68
CA VAL A 176 -7.24 -6.73 3.14
C VAL A 176 -7.49 -6.07 1.78
N MET A 177 -7.06 -4.82 1.61
CA MET A 177 -7.20 -4.11 0.34
C MET A 177 -6.34 -4.72 -0.76
N ASP A 178 -5.09 -5.11 -0.48
CA ASP A 178 -4.22 -5.78 -1.43
C ASP A 178 -4.80 -7.15 -1.84
N GLU A 179 -5.31 -7.93 -0.88
CA GLU A 179 -5.96 -9.20 -1.15
C GLU A 179 -7.22 -9.04 -2.04
N MET A 180 -8.02 -8.00 -1.78
CA MET A 180 -9.18 -7.69 -2.62
C MET A 180 -8.76 -7.22 -4.02
N ALA A 181 -7.76 -6.36 -4.13
CA ALA A 181 -7.25 -5.90 -5.41
C ALA A 181 -6.72 -7.06 -6.26
N ALA A 182 -5.97 -7.99 -5.67
CA ALA A 182 -5.49 -9.19 -6.33
C ALA A 182 -6.64 -10.09 -6.82
N LYS A 183 -7.69 -10.28 -6.00
CA LYS A 183 -8.88 -11.06 -6.41
C LYS A 183 -9.64 -10.39 -7.55
N ILE A 184 -9.84 -9.07 -7.50
CA ILE A 184 -10.49 -8.31 -8.57
C ILE A 184 -9.70 -8.45 -9.88
N HIS A 185 -8.37 -8.40 -9.81
CA HIS A 185 -7.50 -8.56 -10.98
C HIS A 185 -7.66 -9.97 -11.56
N LYS A 186 -7.56 -11.00 -10.73
CA LYS A 186 -7.74 -12.39 -11.15
C LYS A 186 -9.10 -12.63 -11.80
N LEU A 187 -10.19 -12.16 -11.20
CA LEU A 187 -11.52 -12.26 -11.79
C LEU A 187 -11.64 -11.51 -13.12
N SER A 188 -10.96 -10.36 -13.25
CA SER A 188 -10.92 -9.60 -14.50
C SER A 188 -10.22 -10.35 -15.60
N ASP A 189 -9.09 -10.98 -15.30
CA ASP A 189 -8.31 -11.76 -16.25
C ASP A 189 -9.08 -13.00 -16.68
N GLU A 190 -9.70 -13.74 -15.75
CA GLU A 190 -10.52 -14.90 -16.05
C GLU A 190 -11.76 -14.55 -16.90
N ILE A 191 -12.39 -13.39 -16.68
CA ILE A 191 -13.51 -12.91 -17.51
C ILE A 191 -12.98 -12.52 -18.89
N GLY A 192 -11.84 -11.88 -18.99
CA GLY A 192 -11.18 -11.48 -20.24
C GLY A 192 -10.77 -12.68 -21.10
N GLU A 193 -10.13 -13.69 -20.53
CA GLU A 193 -9.71 -14.91 -21.18
C GLU A 193 -10.92 -15.68 -21.76
N ASN A 194 -11.98 -15.82 -20.99
CA ASN A 194 -13.22 -16.42 -21.46
C ASN A 194 -13.86 -15.67 -22.67
N ILE A 195 -13.71 -14.35 -22.73
CA ILE A 195 -14.20 -13.56 -23.88
C ILE A 195 -13.32 -13.83 -25.09
N TYR A 196 -12.02 -13.82 -24.94
CA TYR A 196 -11.06 -14.06 -26.00
C TYR A 196 -11.27 -15.44 -26.64
N GLU A 197 -11.31 -16.51 -25.85
CA GLU A 197 -11.58 -17.87 -26.32
C GLU A 197 -12.90 -17.99 -27.09
N ASN A 198 -13.96 -17.31 -26.62
CA ASN A 198 -15.25 -17.34 -27.32
C ASN A 198 -15.20 -16.63 -28.67
N VAL A 199 -14.50 -15.51 -28.76
CA VAL A 199 -14.32 -14.76 -30.02
C VAL A 199 -13.48 -15.56 -31.00
N THR A 200 -12.36 -16.12 -30.55
CA THR A 200 -11.47 -16.92 -31.40
C THR A 200 -12.18 -18.16 -31.95
N THR A 201 -12.87 -18.89 -31.08
CA THR A 201 -13.66 -20.08 -31.50
C THR A 201 -14.80 -19.72 -32.46
N ALA A 202 -15.42 -18.55 -32.30
CA ALA A 202 -16.46 -18.08 -33.22
C ALA A 202 -15.90 -17.68 -34.58
N VAL A 203 -14.70 -17.07 -34.61
CA VAL A 203 -13.99 -16.70 -35.84
C VAL A 203 -13.55 -17.97 -36.60
N GLU A 204 -12.87 -18.90 -35.93
CA GLU A 204 -12.41 -20.16 -36.51
C GLU A 204 -13.60 -20.97 -37.12
N LYS A 205 -14.72 -21.08 -36.41
CA LYS A 205 -15.91 -21.77 -36.93
C LYS A 205 -16.56 -21.03 -38.12
N SER A 206 -16.45 -19.70 -38.14
CA SER A 206 -16.95 -18.91 -39.28
C SER A 206 -16.08 -19.12 -40.52
N GLU A 207 -14.76 -19.18 -40.36
CA GLU A 207 -13.80 -19.44 -41.43
C GLU A 207 -13.99 -20.88 -41.97
N GLU A 208 -14.08 -21.89 -41.11
CA GLU A 208 -14.32 -23.28 -41.46
C GLU A 208 -15.66 -23.45 -42.21
N PHE A 209 -16.68 -22.71 -41.78
CA PHE A 209 -17.98 -22.71 -42.47
C PHE A 209 -17.91 -22.07 -43.87
N GLN A 210 -17.17 -20.98 -44.03
CA GLN A 210 -16.98 -20.32 -45.33
C GLN A 210 -16.18 -21.21 -46.28
N GLU A 211 -15.09 -21.82 -45.84
CA GLU A 211 -14.30 -22.75 -46.65
C GLU A 211 -15.12 -23.96 -47.11
N THR A 212 -15.91 -24.58 -46.19
CA THR A 212 -16.77 -25.69 -46.50
C THR A 212 -17.87 -25.32 -47.48
N HIS A 213 -18.39 -24.09 -47.35
CA HIS A 213 -19.46 -23.59 -48.25
C HIS A 213 -18.93 -23.29 -49.66
N GLU A 214 -17.71 -22.72 -49.80
CA GLU A 214 -17.05 -22.52 -51.08
C GLU A 214 -16.71 -23.85 -51.75
N GLU A 215 -16.19 -24.82 -50.99
CA GLU A 215 -15.90 -26.17 -51.51
C GLU A 215 -17.16 -26.90 -51.99
N LEU A 216 -18.25 -26.75 -51.28
CA LEU A 216 -19.56 -27.30 -51.69
C LEU A 216 -20.10 -26.60 -52.95
N LEU A 217 -20.02 -25.29 -53.05
CA LEU A 217 -20.44 -24.54 -54.23
C LEU A 217 -19.60 -24.93 -55.48
N THR A 218 -18.31 -25.10 -55.31
CA THR A 218 -17.41 -25.55 -56.40
C THR A 218 -17.75 -26.97 -56.85
N LYS A 219 -17.97 -27.89 -55.93
CA LYS A 219 -18.40 -29.29 -56.22
C LYS A 219 -19.76 -29.35 -56.92
N ILE A 220 -20.71 -28.47 -56.52
CA ILE A 220 -22.02 -28.36 -57.16
C ILE A 220 -21.89 -27.79 -58.57
N SER A 221 -21.02 -26.83 -58.82
CA SER A 221 -20.74 -26.25 -60.13
C SER A 221 -20.17 -27.32 -61.09
N ASP A 222 -19.10 -28.02 -60.65
CA ASP A 222 -18.44 -29.08 -61.39
C ASP A 222 -19.39 -30.26 -61.69
N THR A 223 -20.26 -30.58 -60.74
CA THR A 223 -21.27 -31.64 -60.91
C THR A 223 -22.36 -31.22 -61.91
N LYS A 224 -22.72 -29.92 -61.93
CA LYS A 224 -23.72 -29.40 -62.86
C LYS A 224 -23.23 -29.38 -64.31
N GLU A 225 -21.93 -29.11 -64.53
CA GLU A 225 -21.31 -29.12 -65.82
C GLU A 225 -21.18 -30.54 -66.36
N ASN A 226 -20.83 -31.53 -65.53
CA ASN A 226 -20.75 -32.96 -65.90
C ASN A 226 -22.12 -33.65 -66.05
N LEU A 227 -23.19 -33.06 -65.57
CA LEU A 227 -24.55 -33.62 -65.67
C LEU A 227 -25.24 -33.28 -67.00
N MET A 228 -24.74 -32.32 -67.77
CA MET A 228 -25.31 -31.96 -69.06
C MET A 228 -25.12 -33.05 -70.12
N ASP A 229 -24.05 -33.84 -69.98
CA ASP A 229 -23.66 -34.84 -71.04
C ASP A 229 -24.05 -36.31 -70.71
N LEU A 230 -24.86 -36.59 -69.69
CA LEU A 230 -25.19 -37.95 -69.27
C LEU A 230 -26.55 -38.42 -69.84
N PRO A 231 -26.64 -39.73 -70.21
CA PRO A 231 -27.89 -40.36 -70.66
C PRO A 231 -28.97 -40.38 -69.54
N SER A 232 -30.25 -40.33 -69.93
CA SER A 232 -31.40 -40.23 -68.98
C SER A 232 -31.42 -41.28 -67.86
N THR A 233 -30.94 -42.50 -68.10
CA THR A 233 -30.85 -43.61 -67.12
C THR A 233 -29.79 -43.37 -66.04
N ALA A 234 -28.75 -42.60 -66.33
CA ALA A 234 -27.74 -42.23 -65.34
C ALA A 234 -28.26 -41.09 -64.47
N LYS A 235 -29.02 -40.15 -64.98
CA LYS A 235 -29.68 -39.07 -64.24
C LYS A 235 -30.64 -39.58 -63.15
N GLU A 236 -31.37 -40.64 -63.46
CA GLU A 236 -32.30 -41.26 -62.49
C GLU A 236 -31.62 -41.98 -61.35
N LYS A 237 -30.46 -42.65 -61.62
CA LYS A 237 -29.64 -43.29 -60.60
C LYS A 237 -28.94 -42.27 -59.69
N ILE A 238 -28.50 -41.17 -60.21
CA ILE A 238 -27.87 -40.08 -59.44
C ILE A 238 -28.91 -39.38 -58.59
N ALA A 239 -30.14 -39.14 -59.10
CA ALA A 239 -31.24 -38.56 -58.36
C ALA A 239 -31.69 -39.46 -57.18
N SER A 240 -31.77 -40.78 -57.38
CA SER A 240 -32.09 -41.72 -56.31
C SER A 240 -31.00 -41.85 -55.25
N THR A 241 -29.75 -41.80 -55.67
CA THR A 241 -28.59 -41.82 -54.73
C THR A 241 -28.48 -40.52 -53.93
N ALA A 242 -28.76 -39.40 -54.56
CA ALA A 242 -28.79 -38.08 -53.85
C ALA A 242 -29.99 -37.98 -52.89
N ALA A 243 -31.16 -38.55 -53.24
CA ALA A 243 -32.31 -38.62 -52.34
C ALA A 243 -32.02 -39.50 -51.12
N SER A 244 -31.40 -40.70 -51.32
CA SER A 244 -30.99 -41.56 -50.21
C SER A 244 -29.90 -40.97 -49.34
N ALA A 245 -28.93 -40.23 -49.91
CA ALA A 245 -27.95 -39.49 -49.16
C ALA A 245 -28.56 -38.34 -48.33
N ARG A 246 -29.55 -37.66 -48.89
CA ARG A 246 -30.27 -36.57 -48.21
C ARG A 246 -31.15 -37.11 -47.07
N GLU A 247 -31.76 -38.29 -47.23
CA GLU A 247 -32.52 -38.97 -46.21
C GLU A 247 -31.62 -39.44 -45.04
N LYS A 248 -30.44 -40.03 -45.33
CA LYS A 248 -29.44 -40.40 -44.35
C LYS A 248 -28.84 -39.20 -43.62
N LEU A 249 -28.65 -38.06 -44.28
CA LEU A 249 -28.22 -36.82 -43.70
C LEU A 249 -29.29 -36.18 -42.78
N SER A 250 -30.58 -36.27 -43.18
CA SER A 250 -31.69 -35.80 -42.34
C SER A 250 -31.87 -36.68 -41.09
N GLU A 251 -31.77 -38.00 -41.24
CA GLU A 251 -31.81 -38.96 -40.12
C GLU A 251 -30.61 -38.79 -39.18
N SER A 252 -29.42 -38.50 -39.69
CA SER A 252 -28.25 -38.15 -38.86
C SER A 252 -28.40 -36.80 -38.16
N ALA A 253 -29.07 -35.83 -38.76
CA ALA A 253 -29.36 -34.52 -38.17
C ALA A 253 -30.42 -34.56 -37.08
N GLU A 254 -31.43 -35.45 -37.19
CA GLU A 254 -32.45 -35.65 -36.16
C GLU A 254 -31.93 -36.39 -34.91
N ASN A 255 -30.91 -37.24 -35.09
CA ASN A 255 -30.36 -38.03 -33.97
C ASN A 255 -29.31 -37.30 -33.14
N ILE A 256 -28.95 -36.08 -33.47
CA ILE A 256 -27.93 -35.34 -32.71
C ILE A 256 -28.59 -34.23 -31.91
N ASN A 257 -28.87 -34.53 -30.65
CA ASN A 257 -29.23 -33.56 -29.59
C ASN A 257 -28.04 -32.61 -29.30
N VAL A 258 -27.26 -32.27 -30.35
CA VAL A 258 -26.06 -31.40 -30.28
C VAL A 258 -26.47 -29.94 -30.07
N LYS A 259 -27.57 -29.51 -30.71
CA LYS A 259 -28.06 -28.12 -30.50
C LYS A 259 -28.49 -27.89 -29.06
N GLU A 260 -29.19 -28.85 -28.45
CA GLU A 260 -29.63 -28.76 -27.06
C GLU A 260 -28.43 -28.83 -26.10
N LYS A 261 -27.46 -29.72 -26.35
CA LYS A 261 -26.19 -29.78 -25.55
C LYS A 261 -25.34 -28.49 -25.71
N ILE A 262 -25.28 -27.93 -26.91
CA ILE A 262 -24.56 -26.69 -27.14
C ILE A 262 -25.30 -25.50 -26.48
N ALA A 263 -26.62 -25.48 -26.52
CA ALA A 263 -27.42 -24.46 -25.84
C ALA A 263 -27.27 -24.55 -24.32
N ALA A 264 -27.38 -25.74 -23.75
CA ALA A 264 -27.17 -25.98 -22.31
C ALA A 264 -25.72 -25.62 -21.84
N TYR A 265 -24.73 -25.95 -22.67
CA TYR A 265 -23.34 -25.60 -22.38
C TYR A 265 -23.12 -24.07 -22.43
N LYS A 266 -23.69 -23.37 -23.42
CA LYS A 266 -23.63 -21.91 -23.48
C LYS A 266 -24.31 -21.26 -22.29
N GLU A 267 -25.49 -21.74 -21.91
CA GLU A 267 -26.26 -21.23 -20.77
C GLU A 267 -25.49 -21.42 -19.44
N THR A 268 -24.90 -22.59 -19.23
CA THR A 268 -24.08 -22.87 -18.04
C THR A 268 -22.84 -21.98 -17.98
N ARG A 269 -22.19 -21.73 -19.14
CA ARG A 269 -20.99 -20.88 -19.22
C ARG A 269 -21.35 -19.40 -19.04
N GLU A 270 -22.49 -18.97 -19.54
CA GLU A 270 -22.96 -17.60 -19.37
C GLU A 270 -23.40 -17.34 -17.93
N ALA A 271 -24.04 -18.30 -17.27
CA ALA A 271 -24.37 -18.25 -15.85
C ALA A 271 -23.10 -18.14 -14.97
N ALA A 272 -22.10 -18.96 -15.24
CA ALA A 272 -20.82 -18.91 -14.52
C ALA A 272 -20.08 -17.57 -14.73
N ARG A 273 -20.15 -16.99 -15.93
CA ARG A 273 -19.60 -15.66 -16.23
C ARG A 273 -20.32 -14.56 -15.45
N LEU A 274 -21.65 -14.60 -15.42
CA LEU A 274 -22.46 -13.64 -14.66
C LEU A 274 -22.21 -13.74 -13.17
N GLU A 275 -22.00 -14.94 -12.64
CA GLU A 275 -21.63 -15.15 -11.24
C GLU A 275 -20.26 -14.50 -10.91
N LYS A 276 -19.24 -14.75 -11.73
CA LYS A 276 -17.91 -14.10 -11.57
C LYS A 276 -17.99 -12.58 -11.68
N GLN A 277 -18.82 -12.07 -12.58
CA GLN A 277 -19.01 -10.63 -12.73
C GLN A 277 -19.68 -10.02 -11.50
N ARG A 278 -20.69 -10.67 -10.92
CA ARG A 278 -21.33 -10.24 -9.67
C ARG A 278 -20.36 -10.27 -8.50
N GLU A 279 -19.55 -11.32 -8.39
CA GLU A 279 -18.51 -11.42 -7.35
C GLU A 279 -17.51 -10.27 -7.48
N LYS A 280 -17.04 -9.97 -8.70
CA LYS A 280 -16.15 -8.84 -8.97
C LYS A 280 -16.79 -7.51 -8.56
N GLU A 281 -18.03 -7.24 -8.96
CA GLU A 281 -18.75 -6.01 -8.62
C GLU A 281 -18.93 -5.85 -7.10
N GLU A 282 -19.22 -6.94 -6.39
CA GLU A 282 -19.32 -6.93 -4.94
C GLU A 282 -17.98 -6.63 -4.27
N LEU A 283 -16.89 -7.25 -4.74
CA LEU A 283 -15.53 -6.96 -4.26
C LEU A 283 -15.12 -5.51 -4.53
N GLU A 284 -15.40 -4.97 -5.70
CA GLU A 284 -15.16 -3.57 -6.04
C GLU A 284 -15.94 -2.62 -5.13
N ARG A 285 -17.18 -2.93 -4.82
CA ARG A 285 -18.00 -2.15 -3.90
C ARG A 285 -17.39 -2.16 -2.50
N ARG A 286 -17.06 -3.35 -1.96
CA ARG A 286 -16.41 -3.49 -0.65
C ARG A 286 -15.05 -2.77 -0.61
N TYR A 287 -14.28 -2.85 -1.69
CA TYR A 287 -13.02 -2.16 -1.83
C TYR A 287 -13.21 -0.63 -1.74
N LYS A 288 -14.21 -0.08 -2.42
CA LYS A 288 -14.56 1.36 -2.36
C LYS A 288 -15.05 1.77 -0.96
N GLU A 289 -15.85 0.94 -0.30
CA GLU A 289 -16.31 1.18 1.07
C GLU A 289 -15.15 1.27 2.07
N LEU A 290 -14.13 0.41 1.91
CA LEU A 290 -12.91 0.48 2.74
C LEU A 290 -12.17 1.82 2.56
N PHE A 291 -12.13 2.42 1.38
CA PHE A 291 -11.59 3.77 1.19
C PHE A 291 -12.46 4.86 1.82
N ALA A 292 -13.78 4.74 1.69
CA ALA A 292 -14.71 5.76 2.15
C ALA A 292 -14.82 5.84 3.68
N GLU A 293 -14.50 4.77 4.39
CA GLU A 293 -14.55 4.73 5.84
C GLU A 293 -13.55 5.71 6.46
N LYS A 294 -14.08 6.79 7.02
CA LYS A 294 -13.30 7.88 7.62
C LYS A 294 -12.63 7.39 8.91
N ASN A 295 -11.36 7.06 8.85
CA ASN A 295 -10.55 6.84 10.02
C ASN A 295 -9.60 8.03 10.24
N PHE A 296 -9.91 8.84 11.26
CA PHE A 296 -9.14 10.04 11.59
C PHE A 296 -7.66 9.71 11.89
N GLY A 297 -7.41 8.61 12.60
CA GLY A 297 -6.06 8.17 12.96
C GLY A 297 -5.20 7.85 11.73
N PHE A 298 -5.75 7.17 10.73
CA PHE A 298 -5.03 6.82 9.51
C PHE A 298 -4.67 8.07 8.69
N LYS A 299 -5.65 8.96 8.52
CA LYS A 299 -5.42 10.24 7.81
C LYS A 299 -4.37 11.10 8.52
N ARG A 300 -4.40 11.13 9.86
CA ARG A 300 -3.40 11.86 10.64
C ARG A 300 -1.99 11.28 10.42
N LEU A 301 -1.83 9.95 10.53
CA LEU A 301 -0.53 9.29 10.34
C LEU A 301 0.05 9.55 8.95
N MET A 302 -0.74 9.41 7.90
CA MET A 302 -0.28 9.69 6.54
C MET A 302 0.06 11.16 6.30
N LYS A 303 -0.67 12.11 6.95
CA LYS A 303 -0.32 13.54 6.91
C LYS A 303 0.95 13.85 7.69
N ALA A 304 1.16 13.19 8.83
CA ALA A 304 2.36 13.34 9.63
C ALA A 304 3.60 12.84 8.86
N PHE A 305 3.47 11.68 8.21
CA PHE A 305 4.55 10.98 7.52
C PHE A 305 4.21 10.73 6.03
N PRO A 306 4.22 11.76 5.17
CA PRO A 306 3.86 11.62 3.75
C PRO A 306 4.83 10.72 2.98
N ASP A 307 6.08 10.65 3.42
CA ASP A 307 7.14 9.80 2.85
C ASP A 307 7.13 8.36 3.38
N MET A 308 6.19 8.04 4.29
CA MET A 308 6.03 6.69 4.80
C MET A 308 5.81 5.70 3.66
N THR A 309 6.55 4.60 3.68
CA THR A 309 6.40 3.48 2.73
C THR A 309 6.05 2.20 3.48
N SER A 310 5.27 1.33 2.86
CA SER A 310 5.01 -0.01 3.39
C SER A 310 5.86 -1.03 2.66
N ARG A 311 6.42 -1.97 3.39
CA ARG A 311 7.27 -3.01 2.81
C ARG A 311 6.48 -4.00 1.96
N GLU A 312 5.27 -4.30 2.36
CA GLU A 312 4.43 -5.34 1.73
C GLU A 312 3.23 -4.76 0.98
N GLN A 313 2.64 -3.67 1.48
CA GLN A 313 1.39 -3.08 0.96
C GLN A 313 1.58 -1.66 0.41
N ASN A 314 2.72 -1.41 -0.27
CA ASN A 314 3.05 -0.05 -0.72
C ASN A 314 2.07 0.47 -1.79
N GLU A 315 1.55 -0.39 -2.66
CA GLU A 315 0.59 0.00 -3.69
C GLU A 315 -0.74 0.49 -3.08
N SER A 316 -1.31 -0.26 -2.14
CA SER A 316 -2.52 0.15 -1.41
C SER A 316 -2.29 1.41 -0.57
N LEU A 317 -1.12 1.55 0.04
CA LEU A 317 -0.74 2.75 0.78
C LEU A 317 -0.69 3.99 -0.13
N GLU A 318 -0.07 3.91 -1.30
CA GLU A 318 0.00 5.02 -2.25
C GLU A 318 -1.39 5.36 -2.83
N LYS A 319 -2.24 4.36 -3.11
CA LYS A 319 -3.65 4.59 -3.47
C LYS A 319 -4.41 5.34 -2.37
N TYR A 320 -4.18 4.99 -1.10
CA TYR A 320 -4.75 5.68 0.06
C TYR A 320 -4.28 7.12 0.16
N LYS A 321 -2.98 7.37 0.03
CA LYS A 321 -2.42 8.73 0.03
C LYS A 321 -3.02 9.60 -1.07
N LYS A 322 -3.16 9.04 -2.28
CA LYS A 322 -3.80 9.70 -3.42
C LYS A 322 -5.26 10.05 -3.13
N TYR A 323 -6.01 9.11 -2.57
CA TYR A 323 -7.42 9.31 -2.22
C TYR A 323 -7.63 10.46 -1.21
N PHE A 324 -6.74 10.58 -0.23
CA PHE A 324 -6.79 11.65 0.76
C PHE A 324 -6.06 12.93 0.36
N ASN A 325 -5.60 13.05 -0.89
CA ASN A 325 -4.80 14.19 -1.40
C ASN A 325 -3.57 14.50 -0.52
N ILE A 326 -2.90 13.46 -0.04
CA ILE A 326 -1.67 13.61 0.73
C ILE A 326 -0.53 13.78 -0.27
N ARG A 327 -0.09 15.03 -0.45
CA ARG A 327 1.06 15.35 -1.31
C ARG A 327 2.34 15.01 -0.55
N LYS A 328 3.29 14.35 -1.24
CA LYS A 328 4.69 14.37 -0.81
C LYS A 328 5.15 15.83 -0.85
N PRO A 329 5.94 16.29 0.14
CA PRO A 329 6.53 17.60 0.04
C PRO A 329 7.32 17.68 -1.28
N ASP A 330 7.07 18.72 -2.08
CA ASP A 330 7.95 19.03 -3.19
C ASP A 330 9.31 19.36 -2.56
N HIS A 331 10.21 18.41 -2.56
CA HIS A 331 11.60 18.70 -2.33
C HIS A 331 12.02 19.64 -3.46
N LYS A 332 11.82 20.95 -3.28
CA LYS A 332 12.51 21.94 -4.09
C LYS A 332 13.96 21.48 -4.12
N LYS A 333 14.43 21.21 -5.31
CA LYS A 333 15.82 20.85 -5.59
C LYS A 333 16.68 21.79 -4.76
N ASP A 334 17.31 21.24 -3.70
CA ASP A 334 18.46 21.88 -3.06
C ASP A 334 19.58 21.79 -4.10
N GLU A 335 19.61 22.77 -5.02
CA GLU A 335 20.78 23.14 -5.78
C GLU A 335 21.81 23.79 -4.87
#